data_39115a5230eee505a0b7c3d2371f5eed
#
_entry.id   39115a5230eee505a0b7c3d2371f5eed
#
_cell.length_a   1.000
_cell.length_b   1.000
_cell.length_c   1.000
_cell.angle_alpha   90.00
_cell.angle_beta   90.00
_cell.angle_gamma   90.00
#
_symmetry.space_group_name_H-M   'P 1'
#
loop_
_entity.id
_entity.type
_entity.pdbx_description
1 polymer ?
#
loop_
_entity_poly.entity_id
_entity_poly.type
_entity_poly.pdbx_seq_one_letter_code
_entity_poly.pdbx_strand_id
1 'polypeptide(L)'
;MTILAVTWIGGGGANGAEAGVKADGLQEDIGTAVYAVHRFWSDHWSDYFPGRYSPPRVLGSYDGRSPYRPACSGYKVLPYNASYCTSQHFIAWDINLMRMSYTYGDGLVYQVISHEWSHSIQNRMPPRYLVPQIELQADCMGGAALAGASRDGTLTWEQGDNREIAATLRGLSGDTPWTNPRDHGSATQRINAFNTGVRYGVRACLA
;
A
#
# COMPACT_ATOMS: atom_id res chain seq x y z
N MET A 1 30.38 28.59 -53.25
CA MET A 1 30.39 29.05 -51.85
C MET A 1 28.94 29.13 -51.39
N THR A 2 28.40 28.02 -50.88
CA THR A 2 26.96 27.87 -50.57
C THR A 2 26.81 27.77 -49.06
N ILE A 3 26.13 28.73 -48.47
CA ILE A 3 25.89 28.82 -47.02
C ILE A 3 24.60 28.00 -46.71
N LEU A 4 24.74 26.95 -45.94
CA LEU A 4 23.61 26.19 -45.39
C LEU A 4 23.15 26.88 -44.11
N ALA A 5 21.91 27.36 -44.14
CA ALA A 5 21.19 27.84 -42.96
C ALA A 5 20.65 26.67 -42.15
N VAL A 6 21.07 26.57 -40.87
CA VAL A 6 20.52 25.62 -39.91
C VAL A 6 19.35 26.30 -39.22
N THR A 7 18.14 25.84 -39.47
CA THR A 7 16.94 26.23 -38.75
C THR A 7 16.82 25.44 -37.46
N TRP A 8 16.85 26.12 -36.34
CA TRP A 8 16.47 25.57 -35.03
C TRP A 8 14.95 25.45 -34.93
N ILE A 9 14.45 24.23 -34.81
CA ILE A 9 13.04 23.97 -34.50
C ILE A 9 12.96 23.93 -32.96
N GLY A 10 12.17 24.85 -32.41
CA GLY A 10 12.00 25.03 -30.98
C GLY A 10 11.38 23.80 -30.30
N GLY A 11 11.97 23.44 -29.17
CA GLY A 11 11.45 22.41 -28.29
C GLY A 11 10.23 22.92 -27.50
N GLY A 12 9.10 22.31 -27.77
CA GLY A 12 7.92 22.42 -26.92
C GLY A 12 7.33 21.02 -26.78
N GLY A 13 7.36 20.43 -25.57
CA GLY A 13 6.61 19.19 -25.37
C GLY A 13 7.13 18.18 -24.33
N ALA A 14 8.11 18.50 -23.51
CA ALA A 14 8.61 17.53 -22.53
C ALA A 14 7.70 17.34 -21.29
N ASN A 15 6.98 18.38 -20.87
CA ASN A 15 6.25 18.33 -19.58
C ASN A 15 4.93 17.53 -19.62
N GLY A 16 4.30 17.39 -20.79
CA GLY A 16 3.04 16.63 -20.90
C GLY A 16 3.24 15.12 -20.95
N ALA A 17 4.34 14.67 -21.55
CA ALA A 17 4.65 13.24 -21.66
C ALA A 17 5.13 12.65 -20.34
N GLU A 18 5.96 13.37 -19.56
CA GLU A 18 6.41 12.91 -18.23
C GLU A 18 5.26 12.81 -17.21
N ALA A 19 4.32 13.75 -17.23
CA ALA A 19 3.15 13.69 -16.34
C ALA A 19 2.21 12.54 -16.70
N GLY A 20 2.06 12.21 -17.98
CA GLY A 20 1.27 11.07 -18.46
C GLY A 20 1.90 9.74 -18.06
N VAL A 21 3.18 9.56 -18.28
CA VAL A 21 3.92 8.35 -17.89
C VAL A 21 3.89 8.10 -16.40
N LYS A 22 4.05 9.15 -15.56
CA LYS A 22 3.94 9.02 -14.10
C LYS A 22 2.52 8.68 -13.63
N ALA A 23 1.50 9.17 -14.30
CA ALA A 23 0.10 8.84 -13.94
C ALA A 23 -0.24 7.40 -14.31
N ASP A 24 0.22 6.93 -15.44
CA ASP A 24 0.03 5.54 -15.90
C ASP A 24 0.79 4.57 -15.00
N GLY A 25 2.04 4.88 -14.59
CA GLY A 25 2.83 4.10 -13.65
C GLY A 25 2.13 3.92 -12.30
N LEU A 26 1.59 4.98 -11.71
CA LEU A 26 0.87 4.88 -10.44
C LEU A 26 -0.32 3.91 -10.50
N GLN A 27 -1.10 3.92 -11.60
CA GLN A 27 -2.23 2.99 -11.73
C GLN A 27 -1.74 1.54 -11.96
N GLU A 28 -0.64 1.36 -12.65
CA GLU A 28 0.00 0.07 -12.85
C GLU A 28 0.51 -0.50 -11.51
N ASP A 29 1.19 0.31 -10.71
CA ASP A 29 1.70 -0.10 -9.39
C ASP A 29 0.57 -0.40 -8.40
N ILE A 30 -0.51 0.38 -8.41
CA ILE A 30 -1.72 0.06 -7.64
C ILE A 30 -2.28 -1.30 -8.08
N GLY A 31 -2.38 -1.55 -9.37
CA GLY A 31 -2.86 -2.82 -9.91
C GLY A 31 -1.96 -3.99 -9.50
N THR A 32 -0.64 -3.81 -9.61
CA THR A 32 0.37 -4.79 -9.23
C THR A 32 0.32 -5.08 -7.71
N ALA A 33 0.24 -4.06 -6.88
CA ALA A 33 0.15 -4.22 -5.43
C ALA A 33 -1.11 -5.02 -5.01
N VAL A 34 -2.27 -4.66 -5.58
CA VAL A 34 -3.53 -5.38 -5.34
C VAL A 34 -3.42 -6.84 -5.80
N TYR A 35 -2.90 -7.07 -6.99
CA TYR A 35 -2.73 -8.41 -7.53
C TYR A 35 -1.78 -9.26 -6.68
N ALA A 36 -0.59 -8.74 -6.37
CA ALA A 36 0.45 -9.46 -5.64
C ALA A 36 -0.02 -9.87 -4.24
N VAL A 37 -0.63 -8.93 -3.49
CA VAL A 37 -1.12 -9.21 -2.13
C VAL A 37 -2.32 -10.17 -2.17
N HIS A 38 -3.24 -10.00 -3.13
CA HIS A 38 -4.36 -10.92 -3.30
C HIS A 38 -3.88 -12.34 -3.63
N ARG A 39 -2.96 -12.48 -4.59
CA ARG A 39 -2.40 -13.77 -4.99
C ARG A 39 -1.70 -14.46 -3.83
N PHE A 40 -0.83 -13.75 -3.12
CA PHE A 40 -0.16 -14.31 -1.96
C PHE A 40 -1.16 -14.91 -0.96
N TRP A 41 -2.16 -14.13 -0.54
CA TRP A 41 -3.14 -14.64 0.43
C TRP A 41 -4.06 -15.72 -0.13
N SER A 42 -4.38 -15.67 -1.42
CA SER A 42 -5.17 -16.72 -2.08
C SER A 42 -4.45 -18.06 -2.09
N ASP A 43 -3.16 -18.03 -2.38
CA ASP A 43 -2.35 -19.23 -2.54
C ASP A 43 -1.89 -19.81 -1.18
N HIS A 44 -1.70 -18.95 -0.17
CA HIS A 44 -1.09 -19.31 1.11
C HIS A 44 -2.04 -19.26 2.32
N TRP A 45 -3.32 -18.90 2.16
CA TRP A 45 -4.27 -18.85 3.29
C TRP A 45 -4.28 -20.14 4.11
N SER A 46 -4.38 -21.28 3.44
CA SER A 46 -4.46 -22.58 4.10
C SER A 46 -3.17 -22.99 4.84
N ASP A 47 -2.04 -22.36 4.56
CA ASP A 47 -0.77 -22.61 5.27
C ASP A 47 -0.79 -22.04 6.70
N TYR A 48 -1.68 -21.09 6.94
CA TYR A 48 -1.73 -20.30 8.18
C TYR A 48 -3.06 -20.42 8.91
N PHE A 49 -4.17 -20.48 8.18
CA PHE A 49 -5.52 -20.38 8.76
C PHE A 49 -6.46 -21.45 8.23
N PRO A 50 -7.40 -21.93 9.08
CA PRO A 50 -8.47 -22.81 8.64
C PRO A 50 -9.50 -22.07 7.80
N GLY A 51 -10.30 -22.84 7.05
CA GLY A 51 -11.39 -22.30 6.25
C GLY A 51 -10.94 -21.75 4.91
N ARG A 52 -11.83 -21.00 4.28
CA ARG A 52 -11.56 -20.43 2.95
C ARG A 52 -11.13 -18.97 3.05
N TYR A 53 -10.17 -18.62 2.22
CA TYR A 53 -9.82 -17.24 1.97
C TYR A 53 -11.01 -16.47 1.38
N SER A 54 -11.26 -15.28 1.90
CA SER A 54 -12.26 -14.35 1.38
C SER A 54 -11.60 -12.99 1.20
N PRO A 55 -11.27 -12.60 -0.03
CA PRO A 55 -10.64 -11.30 -0.29
C PRO A 55 -11.60 -10.15 0.02
N PRO A 56 -11.09 -8.99 0.44
CA PRO A 56 -11.90 -7.79 0.53
C PRO A 56 -12.34 -7.35 -0.87
N ARG A 57 -13.49 -6.72 -0.96
CA ARG A 57 -13.88 -6.00 -2.18
C ARG A 57 -13.00 -4.78 -2.35
N VAL A 58 -12.35 -4.64 -3.49
CA VAL A 58 -11.54 -3.47 -3.82
C VAL A 58 -12.45 -2.41 -4.46
N LEU A 59 -12.75 -1.32 -3.74
CA LEU A 59 -13.48 -0.18 -4.30
C LEU A 59 -12.56 0.70 -5.15
N GLY A 60 -11.24 0.62 -4.91
CA GLY A 60 -10.24 1.42 -5.61
C GLY A 60 -10.08 2.83 -5.02
N SER A 61 -9.63 3.74 -5.87
CA SER A 61 -9.33 5.11 -5.47
C SER A 61 -10.59 5.99 -5.39
N TYR A 62 -10.60 6.89 -4.41
CA TYR A 62 -11.54 8.01 -4.33
C TYR A 62 -10.77 9.34 -4.27
N ASP A 63 -11.43 10.44 -4.58
CA ASP A 63 -10.91 11.78 -4.29
C ASP A 63 -11.41 12.24 -2.91
N GLY A 64 -10.50 12.38 -1.95
CA GLY A 64 -10.80 12.80 -0.59
C GLY A 64 -11.45 14.18 -0.48
N ARG A 65 -11.34 15.01 -1.51
CA ARG A 65 -12.00 16.33 -1.62
C ARG A 65 -13.44 16.23 -2.11
N SER A 66 -13.82 15.08 -2.67
CA SER A 66 -15.17 14.86 -3.20
C SER A 66 -16.18 14.63 -2.07
N PRO A 67 -17.40 15.16 -2.19
CA PRO A 67 -18.49 14.81 -1.30
C PRO A 67 -18.98 13.36 -1.49
N TYR A 68 -18.63 12.69 -2.59
CA TYR A 68 -19.06 11.34 -2.98
C TYR A 68 -18.11 10.24 -2.55
N ARG A 69 -17.33 10.45 -1.49
CA ARG A 69 -16.44 9.44 -0.93
C ARG A 69 -17.20 8.21 -0.44
N PRO A 70 -16.60 7.00 -0.51
CA PRO A 70 -17.18 5.82 0.11
C PRO A 70 -17.49 6.03 1.59
N ALA A 71 -18.43 5.26 2.11
CA ALA A 71 -18.77 5.26 3.53
C ALA A 71 -18.62 3.86 4.12
N CYS A 72 -18.13 3.78 5.35
CA CYS A 72 -18.06 2.59 6.17
C CYS A 72 -18.94 2.80 7.41
N SER A 73 -19.91 1.92 7.63
CA SER A 73 -20.85 2.03 8.76
C SER A 73 -21.52 3.42 8.87
N GLY A 74 -21.80 4.07 7.75
CA GLY A 74 -22.43 5.40 7.69
C GLY A 74 -21.46 6.59 7.78
N TYR A 75 -20.19 6.37 8.07
CA TYR A 75 -19.17 7.42 8.12
C TYR A 75 -18.34 7.43 6.84
N LYS A 76 -18.19 8.59 6.22
CA LYS A 76 -17.36 8.73 5.03
C LYS A 76 -15.88 8.49 5.36
N VAL A 77 -15.19 7.76 4.49
CA VAL A 77 -13.73 7.63 4.58
C VAL A 77 -13.05 8.99 4.54
N LEU A 78 -11.91 9.12 5.22
CA LEU A 78 -11.24 10.41 5.40
C LEU A 78 -10.45 10.81 4.16
N PRO A 79 -10.25 12.12 3.90
CA PRO A 79 -9.27 12.60 2.94
C PRO A 79 -7.85 12.18 3.33
N TYR A 80 -6.98 12.01 2.32
CA TYR A 80 -5.58 11.62 2.48
C TYR A 80 -5.39 10.35 3.33
N ASN A 81 -6.30 9.39 3.17
CA ASN A 81 -6.32 8.15 3.93
C ASN A 81 -6.55 6.94 3.03
N ALA A 82 -6.18 5.77 3.53
CA ALA A 82 -6.66 4.48 3.05
C ALA A 82 -7.43 3.81 4.18
N SER A 83 -8.33 2.89 3.85
CA SER A 83 -9.14 2.25 4.88
C SER A 83 -9.65 0.89 4.43
N TYR A 84 -9.53 -0.08 5.33
CA TYR A 84 -10.32 -1.28 5.31
C TYR A 84 -11.63 -1.08 6.09
N CYS A 85 -12.76 -1.33 5.46
CA CYS A 85 -14.07 -1.30 6.12
C CYS A 85 -14.44 -2.69 6.65
N THR A 86 -14.39 -2.87 7.95
CA THR A 86 -14.68 -4.14 8.62
C THR A 86 -16.11 -4.61 8.39
N SER A 87 -17.10 -3.71 8.48
CA SER A 87 -18.53 -4.07 8.38
C SER A 87 -18.98 -4.43 6.97
N GLN A 88 -18.33 -3.89 5.93
CA GLN A 88 -18.70 -4.10 4.53
C GLN A 88 -17.63 -4.86 3.73
N HIS A 89 -16.53 -5.21 4.38
CA HIS A 89 -15.43 -6.00 3.84
C HIS A 89 -14.91 -5.43 2.51
N PHE A 90 -14.49 -4.17 2.52
CA PHE A 90 -13.87 -3.52 1.37
C PHE A 90 -12.63 -2.72 1.76
N ILE A 91 -11.77 -2.47 0.79
CA ILE A 91 -10.68 -1.51 0.89
C ILE A 91 -10.88 -0.38 -0.11
N ALA A 92 -10.47 0.84 0.29
CA ALA A 92 -10.47 2.03 -0.55
C ALA A 92 -9.35 2.97 -0.10
N TRP A 93 -8.84 3.79 -1.02
CA TRP A 93 -7.76 4.75 -0.74
C TRP A 93 -7.98 6.08 -1.46
N ASP A 94 -7.52 7.16 -0.84
CA ASP A 94 -7.51 8.47 -1.49
C ASP A 94 -6.40 8.53 -2.54
N ILE A 95 -6.76 8.85 -3.78
CA ILE A 95 -5.80 9.01 -4.87
C ILE A 95 -4.80 10.14 -4.60
N ASN A 96 -5.18 11.13 -3.79
CA ASN A 96 -4.27 12.22 -3.43
C ASN A 96 -3.19 11.75 -2.43
N LEU A 97 -3.51 10.80 -1.53
CA LEU A 97 -2.51 10.12 -0.70
C LEU A 97 -1.49 9.37 -1.57
N MET A 98 -1.97 8.56 -2.52
CA MET A 98 -1.10 7.78 -3.40
C MET A 98 -0.19 8.67 -4.25
N ARG A 99 -0.72 9.74 -4.83
CA ARG A 99 0.05 10.71 -5.64
C ARG A 99 1.08 11.48 -4.85
N MET A 100 0.78 11.83 -3.61
CA MET A 100 1.64 12.69 -2.79
C MET A 100 3.05 12.11 -2.62
N SER A 101 3.15 10.81 -2.48
CA SER A 101 4.44 10.13 -2.22
C SER A 101 5.03 9.45 -3.45
N TYR A 102 4.25 9.26 -4.50
CA TYR A 102 4.69 8.57 -5.71
C TYR A 102 5.87 9.26 -6.42
N THR A 103 6.07 10.55 -6.15
CA THR A 103 7.25 11.30 -6.63
C THR A 103 8.56 10.87 -5.96
N TYR A 104 8.49 10.12 -4.86
CA TYR A 104 9.64 9.61 -4.11
C TYR A 104 9.85 8.10 -4.30
N GLY A 105 8.99 7.45 -5.09
CA GLY A 105 8.98 6.02 -5.36
C GLY A 105 7.60 5.41 -5.16
N ASP A 106 7.45 4.15 -5.54
CA ASP A 106 6.19 3.40 -5.48
C ASP A 106 5.98 2.66 -4.14
N GLY A 107 7.00 2.59 -3.30
CA GLY A 107 6.97 1.87 -2.02
C GLY A 107 5.81 2.23 -1.09
N LEU A 108 5.27 3.48 -1.18
CA LEU A 108 4.05 3.86 -0.45
C LEU A 108 2.85 3.06 -0.94
N VAL A 109 2.70 2.89 -2.25
CA VAL A 109 1.55 2.18 -2.85
C VAL A 109 1.51 0.76 -2.33
N TYR A 110 2.63 0.05 -2.40
CA TYR A 110 2.74 -1.33 -1.94
C TYR A 110 2.52 -1.45 -0.43
N GLN A 111 3.12 -0.56 0.36
CA GLN A 111 2.97 -0.57 1.81
C GLN A 111 1.52 -0.32 2.23
N VAL A 112 0.87 0.73 1.70
CA VAL A 112 -0.50 1.10 2.09
C VAL A 112 -1.49 -0.01 1.70
N ILE A 113 -1.41 -0.52 0.46
CA ILE A 113 -2.32 -1.57 0.00
C ILE A 113 -2.12 -2.86 0.80
N SER A 114 -0.88 -3.27 1.08
CA SER A 114 -0.62 -4.48 1.87
C SER A 114 -1.06 -4.34 3.33
N HIS A 115 -0.94 -3.15 3.90
CA HIS A 115 -1.40 -2.82 5.25
C HIS A 115 -2.95 -2.92 5.36
N GLU A 116 -3.67 -2.24 4.47
CA GLU A 116 -5.14 -2.29 4.46
C GLU A 116 -5.67 -3.70 4.17
N TRP A 117 -4.97 -4.43 3.30
CA TRP A 117 -5.29 -5.83 3.05
C TRP A 117 -5.08 -6.68 4.30
N SER A 118 -4.04 -6.41 5.08
CA SER A 118 -3.76 -7.12 6.33
C SER A 118 -4.87 -6.92 7.37
N HIS A 119 -5.50 -5.74 7.43
CA HIS A 119 -6.70 -5.56 8.24
C HIS A 119 -7.86 -6.46 7.80
N SER A 120 -7.98 -6.76 6.51
CA SER A 120 -8.97 -7.72 6.04
C SER A 120 -8.67 -9.16 6.47
N ILE A 121 -7.37 -9.50 6.55
CA ILE A 121 -6.91 -10.79 7.08
C ILE A 121 -7.21 -10.89 8.58
N GLN A 122 -6.88 -9.86 9.35
CA GLN A 122 -7.21 -9.79 10.78
C GLN A 122 -8.70 -9.99 11.06
N ASN A 123 -9.56 -9.44 10.21
CA ASN A 123 -11.01 -9.58 10.33
C ASN A 123 -11.52 -11.01 10.02
N ARG A 124 -10.70 -11.84 9.39
CA ARG A 124 -11.07 -13.19 8.91
C ARG A 124 -10.31 -14.33 9.59
N MET A 125 -9.12 -14.06 10.10
CA MET A 125 -8.37 -15.09 10.82
C MET A 125 -8.97 -15.37 12.19
N PRO A 126 -8.70 -16.55 12.78
CA PRO A 126 -9.16 -16.86 14.12
C PRO A 126 -8.64 -15.84 15.16
N PRO A 127 -9.50 -15.38 16.10
CA PRO A 127 -9.15 -14.33 17.07
C PRO A 127 -7.92 -14.63 17.92
N ARG A 128 -7.57 -15.90 18.13
CA ARG A 128 -6.35 -16.28 18.88
C ARG A 128 -5.04 -15.86 18.23
N TYR A 129 -5.06 -15.46 16.98
CA TYR A 129 -3.89 -14.97 16.24
C TYR A 129 -3.78 -13.44 16.23
N LEU A 130 -4.77 -12.73 16.79
CA LEU A 130 -4.72 -11.28 16.94
C LEU A 130 -3.78 -10.90 18.08
N VAL A 131 -2.98 -9.87 17.86
CA VAL A 131 -2.17 -9.23 18.89
C VAL A 131 -2.82 -7.91 19.33
N PRO A 132 -2.55 -7.40 20.54
CA PRO A 132 -3.11 -6.12 20.99
C PRO A 132 -2.75 -4.93 20.10
N GLN A 133 -1.57 -4.97 19.45
CA GLN A 133 -1.10 -3.92 18.53
C GLN A 133 -1.48 -4.27 17.09
N ILE A 134 -2.76 -4.20 16.76
CA ILE A 134 -3.31 -4.62 15.46
C ILE A 134 -2.69 -3.87 14.27
N GLU A 135 -2.31 -2.60 14.45
CA GLU A 135 -1.65 -1.81 13.40
C GLU A 135 -0.25 -2.34 13.09
N LEU A 136 0.53 -2.66 14.13
CA LEU A 136 1.85 -3.26 13.96
C LEU A 136 1.75 -4.67 13.37
N GLN A 137 0.71 -5.43 13.74
CA GLN A 137 0.44 -6.71 13.13
C GLN A 137 0.10 -6.56 11.64
N ALA A 138 -0.65 -5.52 11.26
CA ALA A 138 -0.97 -5.24 9.87
C ALA A 138 0.30 -4.89 9.08
N ASP A 139 1.19 -4.06 9.62
CA ASP A 139 2.50 -3.79 9.00
C ASP A 139 3.33 -5.07 8.83
N CYS A 140 3.37 -5.93 9.85
CA CYS A 140 4.09 -7.20 9.80
C CYS A 140 3.52 -8.13 8.72
N MET A 141 2.22 -8.34 8.69
CA MET A 141 1.57 -9.17 7.67
C MET A 141 1.69 -8.58 6.26
N GLY A 142 1.67 -7.25 6.15
CA GLY A 142 1.93 -6.54 4.89
C GLY A 142 3.33 -6.84 4.36
N GLY A 143 4.35 -6.72 5.21
CA GLY A 143 5.73 -7.08 4.87
C GLY A 143 5.89 -8.56 4.49
N ALA A 144 5.22 -9.45 5.22
CA ALA A 144 5.23 -10.89 4.92
C ALA A 144 4.59 -11.20 3.56
N ALA A 145 3.46 -10.55 3.24
CA ALA A 145 2.76 -10.74 1.98
C ALA A 145 3.56 -10.23 0.78
N LEU A 146 4.15 -9.03 0.87
CA LEU A 146 4.98 -8.48 -0.21
C LEU A 146 6.24 -9.33 -0.44
N ALA A 147 6.95 -9.70 0.62
CA ALA A 147 8.12 -10.57 0.50
C ALA A 147 7.75 -11.99 0.02
N GLY A 148 6.57 -12.49 0.40
CA GLY A 148 6.02 -13.74 -0.12
C GLY A 148 5.71 -13.65 -1.61
N ALA A 149 4.98 -12.63 -2.03
CA ALA A 149 4.67 -12.36 -3.43
C ALA A 149 5.92 -12.23 -4.31
N SER A 150 6.99 -11.63 -3.75
CA SER A 150 8.28 -11.57 -4.45
C SER A 150 8.91 -12.95 -4.60
N ARG A 151 8.88 -13.80 -3.59
CA ARG A 151 9.36 -15.20 -3.69
C ARG A 151 8.55 -16.04 -4.66
N ASP A 152 7.24 -15.79 -4.74
CA ASP A 152 6.31 -16.47 -5.65
C ASP A 152 6.41 -15.95 -7.10
N GLY A 153 7.23 -14.91 -7.34
CA GLY A 153 7.42 -14.30 -8.66
C GLY A 153 6.24 -13.45 -9.15
N THR A 154 5.33 -13.05 -8.25
CA THR A 154 4.18 -12.18 -8.57
C THR A 154 4.45 -10.70 -8.29
N LEU A 155 5.59 -10.39 -7.67
CA LEU A 155 6.10 -9.06 -7.41
C LEU A 155 7.60 -9.01 -7.66
N THR A 156 8.09 -7.99 -8.34
CA THR A 156 9.51 -7.69 -8.41
C THR A 156 9.90 -6.76 -7.26
N TRP A 157 10.85 -7.19 -6.42
CA TRP A 157 11.40 -6.34 -5.37
C TRP A 157 12.59 -5.59 -5.92
N GLU A 158 12.52 -4.27 -5.98
CA GLU A 158 13.51 -3.43 -6.65
C GLU A 158 14.54 -2.83 -5.68
N GLN A 159 15.62 -2.32 -6.27
CA GLN A 159 16.63 -1.62 -5.49
C GLN A 159 16.12 -0.24 -5.08
N GLY A 160 15.68 -0.07 -3.86
CA GLY A 160 15.12 1.19 -3.37
C GLY A 160 13.92 0.98 -2.48
N ASP A 161 13.10 -0.04 -2.78
CA ASP A 161 11.83 -0.34 -2.10
C ASP A 161 11.93 -0.33 -0.58
N ASN A 162 12.97 -0.92 -0.02
CA ASN A 162 13.19 -0.90 1.43
C ASN A 162 13.31 0.51 2.01
N ARG A 163 13.93 1.45 1.27
CA ARG A 163 14.05 2.85 1.71
C ARG A 163 12.75 3.59 1.59
N GLU A 164 12.03 3.35 0.51
CA GLU A 164 10.77 3.99 0.19
C GLU A 164 9.68 3.55 1.18
N ILE A 165 9.58 2.25 1.44
CA ILE A 165 8.68 1.70 2.45
C ILE A 165 9.05 2.22 3.85
N ALA A 166 10.35 2.26 4.21
CA ALA A 166 10.75 2.82 5.49
C ALA A 166 10.44 4.32 5.60
N ALA A 167 10.55 5.09 4.51
CA ALA A 167 10.16 6.50 4.47
C ALA A 167 8.63 6.66 4.63
N THR A 168 7.86 5.81 3.97
CA THR A 168 6.40 5.74 4.10
C THR A 168 5.98 5.46 5.54
N LEU A 169 6.54 4.42 6.15
CA LEU A 169 6.23 4.04 7.55
C LEU A 169 6.59 5.14 8.54
N ARG A 170 7.64 5.94 8.28
CA ARG A 170 7.95 7.15 9.07
C ARG A 170 6.91 8.23 8.85
N GLY A 171 6.58 8.54 7.60
CA GLY A 171 5.63 9.59 7.24
C GLY A 171 4.20 9.34 7.72
N LEU A 172 3.80 8.07 7.85
CA LEU A 172 2.49 7.64 8.31
C LEU A 172 2.50 7.11 9.77
N SER A 173 3.56 7.37 10.53
CA SER A 173 3.66 6.94 11.92
C SER A 173 2.90 7.86 12.87
N GLY A 174 2.64 7.39 14.10
CA GLY A 174 2.09 8.20 15.17
C GLY A 174 3.01 9.32 15.68
N ASP A 175 4.25 9.37 15.19
CA ASP A 175 5.22 10.42 15.54
C ASP A 175 5.04 11.71 14.71
N THR A 176 4.14 11.71 13.73
CA THR A 176 3.90 12.89 12.88
C THR A 176 2.77 13.77 13.45
N PRO A 177 2.81 15.10 13.25
CA PRO A 177 1.83 16.02 13.85
C PRO A 177 0.38 15.82 13.39
N TRP A 178 0.17 15.11 12.27
CA TRP A 178 -1.14 14.86 11.67
C TRP A 178 -1.72 13.47 11.95
N THR A 179 -1.03 12.65 12.72
CA THR A 179 -1.53 11.35 13.19
C THR A 179 -1.67 11.34 14.70
N ASN A 180 -2.58 10.50 15.21
CA ASN A 180 -2.65 10.26 16.64
C ASN A 180 -1.54 9.26 17.02
N PRO A 181 -0.63 9.60 17.97
CA PRO A 181 0.48 8.72 18.37
C PRO A 181 0.05 7.32 18.83
N ARG A 182 -1.21 7.13 19.21
CA ARG A 182 -1.75 5.86 19.70
C ARG A 182 -2.36 4.99 18.61
N ASP A 183 -2.56 5.52 17.41
CA ASP A 183 -3.30 4.80 16.36
C ASP A 183 -2.41 3.82 15.61
N HIS A 184 -1.17 4.21 15.22
CA HIS A 184 -0.32 3.39 14.34
C HIS A 184 1.02 2.97 14.94
N GLY A 185 1.36 3.42 16.15
CA GLY A 185 2.68 3.20 16.74
C GLY A 185 3.76 4.15 16.19
N SER A 186 4.95 4.12 16.80
CA SER A 186 6.08 4.93 16.35
C SER A 186 6.69 4.43 15.04
N ALA A 187 7.41 5.29 14.34
CA ALA A 187 8.13 4.93 13.11
C ALA A 187 9.03 3.70 13.28
N THR A 188 9.76 3.63 14.39
CA THR A 188 10.62 2.49 14.70
C THR A 188 9.83 1.20 14.90
N GLN A 189 8.70 1.25 15.60
CA GLN A 189 7.84 0.09 15.82
C GLN A 189 7.27 -0.42 14.49
N ARG A 190 6.75 0.46 13.64
CA ARG A 190 6.21 0.12 12.33
C ARG A 190 7.25 -0.51 11.42
N ILE A 191 8.43 0.11 11.29
CA ILE A 191 9.54 -0.42 10.47
C ILE A 191 10.00 -1.79 10.98
N ASN A 192 10.13 -1.96 12.30
CA ASN A 192 10.52 -3.25 12.88
C ASN A 192 9.45 -4.33 12.63
N ALA A 193 8.19 -4.00 12.78
CA ALA A 193 7.08 -4.91 12.50
C ALA A 193 7.09 -5.35 11.03
N PHE A 194 7.15 -4.41 10.09
CA PHE A 194 7.25 -4.70 8.66
C PHE A 194 8.45 -5.61 8.35
N ASN A 195 9.64 -5.24 8.84
CA ASN A 195 10.85 -6.03 8.64
C ASN A 195 10.78 -7.43 9.25
N THR A 196 10.06 -7.61 10.36
CA THR A 196 9.78 -8.93 10.95
C THR A 196 9.02 -9.79 9.96
N GLY A 197 7.96 -9.27 9.35
CA GLY A 197 7.20 -9.94 8.31
C GLY A 197 8.04 -10.31 7.09
N VAL A 198 8.82 -9.35 6.58
CA VAL A 198 9.73 -9.58 5.43
C VAL A 198 10.70 -10.72 5.69
N ARG A 199 11.32 -10.76 6.87
CA ARG A 199 12.38 -11.73 7.22
C ARG A 199 11.85 -13.10 7.60
N TYR A 200 10.76 -13.14 8.36
CA TYR A 200 10.32 -14.35 9.04
C TYR A 200 8.95 -14.86 8.58
N GLY A 201 8.28 -14.09 7.72
CA GLY A 201 6.98 -14.44 7.14
C GLY A 201 5.82 -14.32 8.11
N VAL A 202 4.64 -14.76 7.66
CA VAL A 202 3.35 -14.57 8.35
C VAL A 202 3.33 -15.12 9.77
N ARG A 203 3.95 -16.30 10.02
CA ARG A 203 3.93 -16.92 11.36
C ARG A 203 4.54 -16.05 12.44
N ALA A 204 5.52 -15.22 12.10
CA ALA A 204 6.15 -14.30 13.06
C ALA A 204 5.26 -13.07 13.40
N CYS A 205 4.16 -12.88 12.67
CA CYS A 205 3.19 -11.81 12.90
C CYS A 205 1.99 -12.25 13.76
N LEU A 206 1.90 -13.53 14.09
CA LEU A 206 0.76 -14.11 14.80
C LEU A 206 1.03 -14.21 16.30
N ALA A 207 -0.04 -14.13 17.12
CA ALA A 207 0.05 -14.38 18.58
C ALA A 207 0.33 -15.85 18.89
#